data_97bc4b502cd53e13486c8f4d8f9693f1
#
_entry.id   97bc4b502cd53e13486c8f4d8f9693f1
#
_cell.length_a   1.000
_cell.length_b   1.000
_cell.length_c   1.000
_cell.angle_alpha   90.00
_cell.angle_beta   90.00
_cell.angle_gamma   90.00
#
_symmetry.space_group_name_H-M   'P 1'
#
loop_
_entity.id
_entity.type
_entity.pdbx_description
1 polymer ?
#
loop_
_entity_poly.entity_id
_entity_poly.type
_entity_poly.pdbx_seq_one_letter_code
_entity_poly.pdbx_strand_id
1 'polypeptide(L)'
;MRASVLLPMSLTLLLLAACSGPAPRPAASSGTIAQPLAISEKGNEVAIYALGLVDTGYRFGGKNPEAGLDCSGMVSFIYDRAAGLRVKGSAADIARNGRPIEADSLRPGDLVFFNTRNRAFSHVGIYLGDARFIHAPSSNGKVRIDRLSDRYYAQRFEAARTFFD
;
A
#
# COMPACT_ATOMS: atom_id res chain seq x y z
N MET A 1 69.50 63.61 52.71
CA MET A 1 69.56 62.15 52.84
C MET A 1 68.21 61.59 52.65
N ARG A 2 67.90 61.03 51.51
CA ARG A 2 66.53 60.50 51.15
C ARG A 2 66.59 59.01 51.03
N ALA A 3 65.94 58.33 51.91
CA ALA A 3 65.80 56.87 51.84
C ALA A 3 64.57 56.50 50.95
N SER A 4 64.88 55.79 49.90
CA SER A 4 63.83 55.22 49.01
C SER A 4 63.43 53.84 49.53
N VAL A 5 62.20 53.68 49.81
CA VAL A 5 61.58 52.41 50.19
C VAL A 5 60.99 51.74 48.95
N LEU A 6 61.54 50.60 48.57
CA LEU A 6 61.04 49.74 47.52
C LEU A 6 59.98 48.79 48.06
N LEU A 7 58.79 48.91 47.50
CA LEU A 7 57.65 48.05 47.83
C LEU A 7 57.60 46.87 46.83
N PRO A 8 57.50 45.62 47.21
CA PRO A 8 57.39 44.50 46.26
C PRO A 8 55.93 44.36 45.80
N MET A 9 55.82 44.39 44.50
CA MET A 9 54.54 44.16 43.80
C MET A 9 54.27 42.67 43.71
N SER A 10 53.28 42.20 44.52
CA SER A 10 52.81 40.82 44.57
C SER A 10 51.94 40.57 43.37
N LEU A 11 52.40 39.75 42.41
CA LEU A 11 51.65 39.34 41.21
C LEU A 11 50.72 38.16 41.56
N THR A 12 49.45 38.44 41.80
CA THR A 12 48.44 37.41 42.04
C THR A 12 47.98 36.81 40.68
N LEU A 13 48.40 35.56 40.43
CA LEU A 13 48.00 34.81 39.22
C LEU A 13 46.60 34.24 39.44
N LEU A 14 45.62 34.82 38.77
CA LEU A 14 44.22 34.34 38.76
C LEU A 14 44.08 33.18 37.75
N LEU A 15 43.98 31.94 38.25
CA LEU A 15 43.70 30.77 37.44
C LEU A 15 42.18 30.75 37.12
N LEU A 16 41.80 31.13 35.88
CA LEU A 16 40.48 30.95 35.34
C LEU A 16 40.34 29.47 34.89
N ALA A 17 39.71 28.67 35.73
CA ALA A 17 39.25 27.33 35.36
C ALA A 17 38.03 27.43 34.42
N ALA A 18 38.27 27.32 33.11
CA ALA A 18 37.21 27.19 32.14
C ALA A 18 36.59 25.79 32.22
N CYS A 19 35.42 25.69 32.85
CA CYS A 19 34.59 24.50 32.77
C CYS A 19 34.02 24.37 31.33
N SER A 20 34.73 23.61 30.48
CA SER A 20 34.21 23.15 29.18
C SER A 20 33.16 22.05 29.41
N GLY A 21 31.91 22.42 29.63
CA GLY A 21 30.80 21.48 29.56
C GLY A 21 30.62 20.94 28.13
N PRO A 22 30.27 19.66 27.94
CA PRO A 22 29.99 19.15 26.62
C PRO A 22 28.78 19.89 26.01
N ALA A 23 28.95 20.37 24.77
CA ALA A 23 27.91 21.03 24.03
C ALA A 23 26.70 20.09 23.90
N PRO A 24 25.45 20.58 24.06
CA PRO A 24 24.28 19.76 23.83
C PRO A 24 24.27 19.27 22.38
N ARG A 25 24.35 17.95 22.21
CA ARG A 25 24.21 17.30 20.91
C ARG A 25 22.80 17.62 20.41
N PRO A 26 22.61 18.18 19.20
CA PRO A 26 21.27 18.35 18.66
C PRO A 26 20.60 16.97 18.64
N ALA A 27 19.43 16.86 19.31
CA ALA A 27 18.60 15.67 19.21
C ALA A 27 18.31 15.45 17.72
N ALA A 28 18.86 14.37 17.17
CA ALA A 28 18.46 13.91 15.87
C ALA A 28 16.93 13.67 15.94
N SER A 29 16.18 14.55 15.31
CA SER A 29 14.77 14.30 15.04
C SER A 29 14.74 13.01 14.24
N SER A 30 14.35 11.90 14.88
CA SER A 30 13.99 10.67 14.20
C SER A 30 12.77 11.01 13.34
N GLY A 31 13.02 11.57 12.15
CA GLY A 31 12.03 11.61 11.12
C GLY A 31 11.60 10.16 10.92
N THR A 32 10.38 9.85 11.29
CA THR A 32 9.73 8.59 10.94
C THR A 32 9.78 8.53 9.42
N ILE A 33 10.80 7.87 8.87
CA ILE A 33 10.79 7.46 7.48
C ILE A 33 9.57 6.54 7.42
N ALA A 34 8.50 6.99 6.75
CA ALA A 34 7.35 6.15 6.48
C ALA A 34 7.93 4.86 5.89
N GLN A 35 7.83 3.76 6.64
CA GLN A 35 8.28 2.47 6.15
C GLN A 35 7.50 2.22 4.87
N PRO A 36 8.14 1.85 3.75
CA PRO A 36 7.42 1.40 2.57
C PRO A 36 6.45 0.30 3.04
N LEU A 37 5.18 0.43 2.67
CA LEU A 37 4.17 -0.59 2.99
C LEU A 37 4.76 -1.95 2.62
N ALA A 38 4.90 -2.85 3.60
CA ALA A 38 5.51 -4.15 3.38
C ALA A 38 4.78 -4.85 2.23
N ILE A 39 5.50 -5.11 1.14
CA ILE A 39 4.94 -5.75 -0.04
C ILE A 39 4.62 -7.19 0.35
N SER A 40 3.38 -7.61 0.18
CA SER A 40 3.01 -9.02 0.35
C SER A 40 3.54 -9.83 -0.82
N GLU A 41 4.43 -10.80 -0.58
CA GLU A 41 4.91 -11.71 -1.64
C GLU A 41 3.74 -12.40 -2.35
N LYS A 42 2.79 -12.93 -1.60
CA LYS A 42 1.57 -13.54 -2.14
C LYS A 42 0.71 -12.55 -2.94
N GLY A 43 0.64 -11.29 -2.51
CA GLY A 43 -0.06 -10.25 -3.25
C GLY A 43 0.58 -9.98 -4.61
N ASN A 44 1.90 -9.95 -4.67
CA ASN A 44 2.63 -9.82 -5.93
C ASN A 44 2.41 -11.04 -6.85
N GLU A 45 2.45 -12.26 -6.31
CA GLU A 45 2.17 -13.48 -7.09
C GLU A 45 0.76 -13.45 -7.68
N VAL A 46 -0.24 -13.01 -6.91
CA VAL A 46 -1.61 -12.80 -7.39
C VAL A 46 -1.67 -11.78 -8.53
N ALA A 47 -1.00 -10.65 -8.38
CA ALA A 47 -0.99 -9.61 -9.41
C ALA A 47 -0.28 -10.08 -10.71
N ILE A 48 0.85 -10.77 -10.59
CA ILE A 48 1.60 -11.33 -11.71
C ILE A 48 0.77 -12.41 -12.42
N TYR A 49 0.17 -13.33 -11.67
CA TYR A 49 -0.69 -14.37 -12.25
C TYR A 49 -1.88 -13.77 -13.00
N ALA A 50 -2.49 -12.72 -12.43
CA ALA A 50 -3.61 -12.02 -13.03
C ALA A 50 -3.27 -11.43 -14.40
N LEU A 51 -2.06 -10.88 -14.58
CA LEU A 51 -1.59 -10.34 -15.87
C LEU A 51 -1.58 -11.39 -16.97
N GLY A 52 -1.30 -12.65 -16.64
CA GLY A 52 -1.33 -13.77 -17.58
C GLY A 52 -2.74 -14.13 -18.09
N LEU A 53 -3.79 -13.58 -17.48
CA LEU A 53 -5.18 -13.83 -17.90
C LEU A 53 -5.80 -12.70 -18.74
N VAL A 54 -5.05 -11.66 -19.09
CA VAL A 54 -5.51 -10.61 -20.00
C VAL A 54 -6.01 -11.26 -21.30
N ASP A 55 -7.08 -10.72 -21.88
CA ASP A 55 -7.80 -11.21 -23.04
C ASP A 55 -8.58 -12.54 -22.84
N THR A 56 -8.58 -13.15 -21.66
CA THR A 56 -9.47 -14.28 -21.35
C THR A 56 -10.94 -13.86 -21.50
N GLY A 57 -11.73 -14.68 -22.19
CA GLY A 57 -13.13 -14.40 -22.44
C GLY A 57 -13.98 -14.25 -21.17
N TYR A 58 -14.92 -13.32 -21.19
CA TYR A 58 -15.92 -13.19 -20.14
C TYR A 58 -17.03 -14.24 -20.28
N ARG A 59 -17.44 -14.82 -19.16
CA ARG A 59 -18.66 -15.62 -19.06
C ARG A 59 -19.33 -15.40 -17.72
N PHE A 60 -20.59 -15.08 -17.72
CA PHE A 60 -21.36 -14.95 -16.45
C PHE A 60 -21.34 -16.27 -15.66
N GLY A 61 -20.94 -16.20 -14.39
CA GLY A 61 -20.74 -17.38 -13.52
C GLY A 61 -19.50 -18.21 -13.88
N GLY A 62 -18.68 -17.77 -14.82
CA GLY A 62 -17.45 -18.45 -15.23
C GLY A 62 -16.37 -18.42 -14.16
N LYS A 63 -15.68 -19.56 -13.96
CA LYS A 63 -14.72 -19.77 -12.87
C LYS A 63 -13.40 -20.36 -13.31
N ASN A 64 -13.21 -20.58 -14.60
CA ASN A 64 -11.92 -21.02 -15.15
C ASN A 64 -11.65 -20.33 -16.49
N PRO A 65 -10.38 -20.15 -16.89
CA PRO A 65 -10.02 -19.44 -18.11
C PRO A 65 -10.54 -20.10 -19.40
N GLU A 66 -10.58 -21.43 -19.46
CA GLU A 66 -10.97 -22.19 -20.66
C GLU A 66 -12.47 -21.99 -20.98
N ALA A 67 -13.30 -21.90 -19.95
CA ALA A 67 -14.73 -21.69 -20.11
C ALA A 67 -15.15 -20.22 -20.08
N GLY A 68 -14.23 -19.33 -19.72
CA GLY A 68 -14.46 -17.92 -19.47
C GLY A 68 -14.63 -17.59 -17.99
N LEU A 69 -14.41 -16.33 -17.63
CA LEU A 69 -14.40 -15.83 -16.27
C LEU A 69 -15.40 -14.69 -16.11
N ASP A 70 -16.10 -14.63 -14.96
CA ASP A 70 -16.68 -13.38 -14.47
C ASP A 70 -15.75 -12.71 -13.46
N CYS A 71 -16.12 -11.52 -12.97
CA CYS A 71 -15.27 -10.74 -12.05
C CYS A 71 -14.91 -11.50 -10.77
N SER A 72 -15.87 -12.15 -10.13
CA SER A 72 -15.66 -12.91 -8.89
C SER A 72 -15.03 -14.27 -9.12
N GLY A 73 -15.34 -14.91 -10.24
CA GLY A 73 -14.72 -16.17 -10.66
C GLY A 73 -13.24 -15.99 -10.99
N MET A 74 -12.87 -14.89 -11.65
CA MET A 74 -11.48 -14.50 -11.90
C MET A 74 -10.70 -14.35 -10.59
N VAL A 75 -11.23 -13.58 -9.63
CA VAL A 75 -10.59 -13.40 -8.32
C VAL A 75 -10.42 -14.74 -7.62
N SER A 76 -11.49 -15.55 -7.54
CA SER A 76 -11.45 -16.85 -6.87
C SER A 76 -10.42 -17.79 -7.48
N PHE A 77 -10.35 -17.83 -8.81
CA PHE A 77 -9.40 -18.66 -9.55
C PHE A 77 -7.95 -18.24 -9.30
N ILE A 78 -7.67 -16.93 -9.42
CA ILE A 78 -6.31 -16.40 -9.26
C ILE A 78 -5.80 -16.58 -7.84
N TYR A 79 -6.60 -16.25 -6.82
CA TYR A 79 -6.21 -16.39 -5.42
C TYR A 79 -5.93 -17.82 -5.02
N ASP A 80 -6.72 -18.78 -5.51
CA ASP A 80 -6.47 -20.21 -5.28
C ASP A 80 -5.15 -20.67 -5.93
N ARG A 81 -4.91 -20.26 -7.18
CA ARG A 81 -3.74 -20.71 -7.96
C ARG A 81 -2.44 -20.04 -7.54
N ALA A 82 -2.46 -18.73 -7.30
CA ALA A 82 -1.25 -17.96 -7.02
C ALA A 82 -0.89 -17.93 -5.53
N ALA A 83 -1.89 -17.86 -4.64
CA ALA A 83 -1.64 -17.69 -3.21
C ALA A 83 -2.11 -18.85 -2.34
N GLY A 84 -2.80 -19.86 -2.89
CA GLY A 84 -3.42 -20.95 -2.12
C GLY A 84 -4.57 -20.48 -1.22
N LEU A 85 -5.14 -19.29 -1.49
CA LEU A 85 -6.19 -18.68 -0.69
C LEU A 85 -7.57 -18.96 -1.28
N ARG A 86 -8.48 -19.48 -0.46
CA ARG A 86 -9.86 -19.78 -0.87
C ARG A 86 -10.75 -18.55 -0.74
N VAL A 87 -10.73 -17.69 -1.75
CA VAL A 87 -11.63 -16.54 -1.86
C VAL A 87 -12.84 -16.93 -2.73
N LYS A 88 -14.04 -16.99 -2.16
CA LYS A 88 -15.22 -17.56 -2.83
C LYS A 88 -16.48 -16.70 -2.67
N GLY A 89 -17.39 -16.86 -3.59
CA GLY A 89 -18.72 -16.22 -3.61
C GLY A 89 -18.84 -15.14 -4.66
N SER A 90 -19.92 -14.37 -4.58
CA SER A 90 -20.11 -13.16 -5.39
C SER A 90 -19.12 -12.06 -4.97
N ALA A 91 -19.00 -11.00 -5.77
CA ALA A 91 -18.18 -9.85 -5.39
C ALA A 91 -18.57 -9.28 -4.01
N ALA A 92 -19.87 -9.23 -3.69
CA ALA A 92 -20.35 -8.78 -2.38
C ALA A 92 -19.97 -9.75 -1.25
N ASP A 93 -19.95 -11.07 -1.48
CA ASP A 93 -19.49 -12.05 -0.49
C ASP A 93 -18.00 -11.90 -0.22
N ILE A 94 -17.21 -11.72 -1.27
CA ILE A 94 -15.76 -11.48 -1.19
C ILE A 94 -15.49 -10.18 -0.41
N ALA A 95 -16.25 -9.10 -0.69
CA ALA A 95 -16.10 -7.83 0.03
C ALA A 95 -16.35 -7.95 1.54
N ARG A 96 -17.33 -8.80 1.96
CA ARG A 96 -17.62 -9.05 3.38
C ARG A 96 -16.53 -9.83 4.11
N ASN A 97 -15.84 -10.72 3.40
CA ASN A 97 -14.86 -11.62 3.99
C ASN A 97 -13.43 -11.03 4.02
N GLY A 98 -13.14 -10.05 3.17
CA GLY A 98 -11.84 -9.38 3.15
C GLY A 98 -11.69 -8.34 4.25
N ARG A 99 -10.47 -8.15 4.77
CA ARG A 99 -10.14 -7.10 5.72
C ARG A 99 -10.18 -5.74 5.03
N PRO A 100 -10.91 -4.73 5.57
CA PRO A 100 -10.94 -3.38 5.01
C PRO A 100 -9.56 -2.74 5.03
N ILE A 101 -9.24 -2.03 3.96
CA ILE A 101 -8.05 -1.16 3.86
C ILE A 101 -8.44 0.16 3.20
N GLU A 102 -7.67 1.21 3.48
CA GLU A 102 -7.84 2.51 2.83
C GLU A 102 -7.35 2.45 1.38
N ALA A 103 -7.93 3.29 0.52
CA ALA A 103 -7.59 3.30 -0.90
C ALA A 103 -6.13 3.72 -1.18
N ASP A 104 -5.54 4.55 -0.33
CA ASP A 104 -4.13 4.98 -0.39
C ASP A 104 -3.15 3.91 0.12
N SER A 105 -3.66 2.89 0.81
CA SER A 105 -2.90 1.76 1.33
C SER A 105 -2.95 0.52 0.42
N LEU A 106 -3.52 0.64 -0.78
CA LEU A 106 -3.61 -0.44 -1.76
C LEU A 106 -2.23 -0.93 -2.20
N ARG A 107 -2.05 -2.25 -2.19
CA ARG A 107 -0.84 -2.96 -2.64
C ARG A 107 -1.21 -3.93 -3.77
N PRO A 108 -0.28 -4.28 -4.66
CA PRO A 108 -0.53 -5.30 -5.68
C PRO A 108 -1.13 -6.57 -5.07
N GLY A 109 -2.15 -7.10 -5.70
CA GLY A 109 -2.91 -8.25 -5.23
C GLY A 109 -4.14 -7.91 -4.39
N ASP A 110 -4.25 -6.74 -3.78
CA ASP A 110 -5.46 -6.31 -3.05
C ASP A 110 -6.67 -6.18 -3.98
N LEU A 111 -7.86 -6.22 -3.41
CA LEU A 111 -9.10 -6.18 -4.15
C LEU A 111 -9.76 -4.80 -4.11
N VAL A 112 -10.27 -4.36 -5.25
CA VAL A 112 -11.02 -3.11 -5.43
C VAL A 112 -12.45 -3.43 -5.84
N PHE A 113 -13.42 -2.76 -5.21
CA PHE A 113 -14.84 -3.04 -5.39
C PHE A 113 -15.58 -1.83 -5.92
N PHE A 114 -16.59 -2.08 -6.76
CA PHE A 114 -17.34 -1.05 -7.46
C PHE A 114 -18.83 -1.35 -7.50
N ASN A 115 -19.62 -0.28 -7.56
CA ASN A 115 -21.05 -0.33 -7.88
C ASN A 115 -21.27 -0.09 -9.38
N THR A 116 -21.27 -1.15 -10.17
CA THR A 116 -21.45 -1.07 -11.62
C THR A 116 -22.87 -1.42 -12.09
N ARG A 117 -23.73 -1.87 -11.17
CA ARG A 117 -25.09 -2.36 -11.48
C ARG A 117 -26.17 -1.77 -10.54
N ASN A 118 -25.96 -0.56 -10.02
CA ASN A 118 -26.81 0.06 -8.99
C ASN A 118 -27.07 -0.86 -7.77
N ARG A 119 -26.06 -1.67 -7.43
CA ARG A 119 -26.04 -2.55 -6.28
C ARG A 119 -24.65 -2.57 -5.71
N ALA A 120 -24.54 -2.40 -4.39
CA ALA A 120 -23.28 -2.38 -3.66
C ALA A 120 -22.43 -3.64 -3.96
N PHE A 121 -21.13 -3.43 -4.14
CA PHE A 121 -20.15 -4.48 -4.42
C PHE A 121 -20.54 -5.40 -5.57
N SER A 122 -21.12 -4.83 -6.63
CA SER A 122 -21.57 -5.60 -7.80
C SER A 122 -20.44 -5.99 -8.74
N HIS A 123 -19.23 -5.46 -8.54
CA HIS A 123 -18.06 -5.74 -9.34
C HIS A 123 -16.77 -5.72 -8.49
N VAL A 124 -15.78 -6.51 -8.88
CA VAL A 124 -14.49 -6.64 -8.22
C VAL A 124 -13.36 -6.75 -9.23
N GLY A 125 -12.19 -6.17 -8.88
CA GLY A 125 -10.94 -6.32 -9.59
C GLY A 125 -9.78 -6.53 -8.64
N ILE A 126 -8.63 -6.92 -9.18
CA ILE A 126 -7.35 -7.08 -8.47
C ILE A 126 -6.48 -5.88 -8.77
N TYR A 127 -6.00 -5.19 -7.74
CA TYR A 127 -5.11 -4.06 -7.87
C TYR A 127 -3.71 -4.50 -8.32
N LEU A 128 -3.11 -3.76 -9.24
CA LEU A 128 -1.81 -4.08 -9.84
C LEU A 128 -0.69 -3.10 -9.45
N GLY A 129 -1.05 -2.02 -8.75
CA GLY A 129 -0.15 -0.86 -8.57
C GLY A 129 -0.45 0.27 -9.56
N ASP A 130 0.10 1.47 -9.30
CA ASP A 130 0.00 2.66 -10.16
C ASP A 130 -1.43 3.03 -10.56
N ALA A 131 -2.36 2.92 -9.60
CA ALA A 131 -3.79 3.14 -9.81
C ALA A 131 -4.42 2.25 -10.91
N ARG A 132 -3.82 1.10 -11.25
CA ARG A 132 -4.32 0.14 -12.23
C ARG A 132 -4.90 -1.09 -11.54
N PHE A 133 -5.91 -1.66 -12.14
CA PHE A 133 -6.51 -2.92 -11.69
C PHE A 133 -6.92 -3.78 -12.88
N ILE A 134 -6.91 -5.09 -12.68
CA ILE A 134 -7.35 -6.09 -13.66
C ILE A 134 -8.68 -6.67 -13.24
N HIS A 135 -9.58 -6.85 -14.17
CA HIS A 135 -10.91 -7.36 -13.92
C HIS A 135 -11.53 -8.02 -15.16
N ALA A 136 -12.64 -8.74 -14.96
CA ALA A 136 -13.44 -9.31 -16.03
C ALA A 136 -14.79 -8.55 -16.13
N PRO A 137 -14.89 -7.47 -16.91
CA PRO A 137 -16.15 -6.75 -17.09
C PRO A 137 -17.08 -7.49 -18.06
N SER A 138 -18.40 -7.39 -17.83
CA SER A 138 -19.38 -7.95 -18.75
C SER A 138 -19.48 -7.20 -20.07
N SER A 139 -19.11 -5.90 -20.08
CA SER A 139 -18.96 -5.11 -21.30
C SER A 139 -17.61 -5.40 -21.96
N ASN A 140 -17.60 -5.60 -23.28
CA ASN A 140 -16.42 -6.00 -24.08
C ASN A 140 -15.87 -7.43 -23.84
N GLY A 141 -16.52 -8.22 -22.97
CA GLY A 141 -16.38 -9.67 -22.93
C GLY A 141 -15.00 -10.26 -22.66
N LYS A 142 -14.04 -9.50 -22.08
CA LYS A 142 -12.67 -9.98 -21.83
C LYS A 142 -12.08 -9.42 -20.54
N VAL A 143 -11.18 -10.18 -19.93
CA VAL A 143 -10.29 -9.70 -18.86
C VAL A 143 -9.39 -8.60 -19.40
N ARG A 144 -9.33 -7.47 -18.69
CA ARG A 144 -8.54 -6.30 -19.10
C ARG A 144 -8.06 -5.49 -17.91
N ILE A 145 -7.17 -4.55 -18.19
CA ILE A 145 -6.65 -3.59 -17.22
C ILE A 145 -7.29 -2.24 -17.46
N ASP A 146 -7.83 -1.65 -16.40
CA ASP A 146 -8.37 -0.28 -16.39
C ASP A 146 -7.73 0.52 -15.24
N ARG A 147 -7.99 1.84 -15.16
CA ARG A 147 -7.45 2.72 -14.11
C ARG A 147 -8.53 3.09 -13.10
N LEU A 148 -8.16 3.16 -11.82
CA LEU A 148 -9.03 3.70 -10.76
C LEU A 148 -9.42 5.16 -11.00
N SER A 149 -8.55 5.93 -11.69
CA SER A 149 -8.78 7.33 -12.06
C SER A 149 -9.73 7.50 -13.25
N ASP A 150 -10.04 6.45 -14.00
CA ASP A 150 -11.01 6.54 -15.08
C ASP A 150 -12.37 6.96 -14.53
N ARG A 151 -12.97 7.99 -15.13
CA ARG A 151 -14.21 8.61 -14.63
C ARG A 151 -15.29 7.59 -14.28
N TYR A 152 -15.43 6.54 -15.08
CA TYR A 152 -16.41 5.49 -14.85
C TYR A 152 -16.18 4.75 -13.53
N TYR A 153 -14.93 4.35 -13.26
CA TYR A 153 -14.56 3.60 -12.06
C TYR A 153 -14.39 4.49 -10.83
N ALA A 154 -13.84 5.68 -10.99
CA ALA A 154 -13.69 6.64 -9.90
C ALA A 154 -15.04 7.00 -9.25
N GLN A 155 -16.10 7.16 -10.05
CA GLN A 155 -17.45 7.45 -9.57
C GLN A 155 -18.16 6.23 -8.94
N ARG A 156 -17.63 5.02 -9.13
CA ARG A 156 -18.25 3.74 -8.71
C ARG A 156 -17.44 2.98 -7.70
N PHE A 157 -16.27 3.46 -7.35
CA PHE A 157 -15.44 2.86 -6.32
C PHE A 157 -16.14 2.89 -4.97
N GLU A 158 -16.18 1.76 -4.27
CA GLU A 158 -16.86 1.63 -2.98
C GLU A 158 -15.91 1.23 -1.85
N ALA A 159 -14.93 0.38 -2.12
CA ALA A 159 -14.04 -0.10 -1.08
C ALA A 159 -12.80 -0.80 -1.63
N ALA A 160 -11.78 -0.88 -0.77
CA ALA A 160 -10.65 -1.77 -0.94
C ALA A 160 -10.62 -2.84 0.16
N ARG A 161 -10.16 -4.05 -0.16
CA ARG A 161 -10.01 -5.18 0.77
C ARG A 161 -8.71 -5.91 0.52
N THR A 162 -8.14 -6.47 1.60
CA THR A 162 -7.00 -7.37 1.52
C THR A 162 -7.33 -8.73 2.13
N PHE A 163 -6.67 -9.77 1.64
CA PHE A 163 -6.64 -11.12 2.19
C PHE A 163 -5.23 -11.53 2.61
N PHE A 164 -4.31 -10.57 2.60
CA PHE A 164 -2.92 -10.72 3.01
C PHE A 164 -2.67 -10.05 4.36
N ASP A 165 -1.61 -10.48 5.04
CA ASP A 165 -1.13 -9.93 6.31
C ASP A 165 -0.33 -8.63 6.10
#